data_cfe2b31bf1b61a65a203274f110abafc
#
_entry.id   cfe2b31bf1b61a65a203274f110abafc
#
_cell.length_a   1.000
_cell.length_b   1.000
_cell.length_c   1.000
_cell.angle_alpha   90.00
_cell.angle_beta   90.00
_cell.angle_gamma   90.00
#
_symmetry.space_group_name_H-M   'P 1'
#
loop_
_entity.id
_entity.type
_entity.pdbx_description
1 polymer ?
#
loop_
_entity_poly.entity_id
_entity_poly.type
_entity_poly.pdbx_seq_one_letter_code
_entity_poly.pdbx_strand_id
1 'polypeptide(L)'
;MKVSIIGITGYSGLELVKILNNHKKVELVSIHATKEVGRRLSDVYPYLTDVCDLDIEAYDAEKIMKKADLVFFATPSGVASSLAEEFVLADFPIIDLSGDHRLPADVYQEWYKKSPAKQSVLNKFTYALSEYTDVKDKKFIANPGCYATATELALIPLVASGLIETDSVIVDAKSGLTGAGKALSESSHFVNVHDNYVTYKLNHHQHIPEIVQTLQTFNPEMPEIQFSTSLLPVNRGIMATVYCKLKKDVTVADVASAFTKAYSDKPFVRVQDSLPELHNVIGSNFTDIGFAYNEKTNVLTVISVIDNLIKGAAGQAVQNLNLMQGWDETEGLLMTPSYL
;
A
#
# COMPACT_ATOMS: atom_id res chain seq x y z
N MET A 1 -12.02 -13.86 14.57
CA MET A 1 -12.02 -12.41 14.78
C MET A 1 -13.03 -11.78 13.85
N LYS A 2 -13.86 -10.88 14.35
CA LYS A 2 -14.88 -10.20 13.54
C LYS A 2 -14.35 -8.85 13.05
N VAL A 3 -14.54 -8.55 11.78
CA VAL A 3 -14.06 -7.29 11.20
C VAL A 3 -15.15 -6.55 10.44
N SER A 4 -14.99 -5.23 10.34
CA SER A 4 -15.86 -4.35 9.55
C SER A 4 -15.05 -3.57 8.53
N ILE A 5 -15.68 -3.17 7.43
CA ILE A 5 -15.06 -2.33 6.39
C ILE A 5 -15.87 -1.05 6.23
N ILE A 6 -15.20 0.11 6.34
CA ILE A 6 -15.76 1.41 5.95
C ILE A 6 -15.15 1.79 4.59
N GLY A 7 -15.98 2.14 3.62
CA GLY A 7 -15.55 2.44 2.24
C GLY A 7 -15.66 1.26 1.28
N ILE A 8 -16.62 0.36 1.54
CA ILE A 8 -16.82 -0.90 0.79
C ILE A 8 -16.99 -0.72 -0.72
N THR A 9 -17.53 0.40 -1.18
CA THR A 9 -17.77 0.64 -2.60
C THR A 9 -16.53 1.06 -3.39
N GLY A 10 -15.39 1.28 -2.72
CA GLY A 10 -14.08 1.54 -3.34
C GLY A 10 -13.37 0.27 -3.79
N TYR A 11 -12.37 0.39 -4.67
CA TYR A 11 -11.60 -0.77 -5.15
C TYR A 11 -10.91 -1.52 -4.00
N SER A 12 -10.26 -0.83 -3.07
CA SER A 12 -9.59 -1.47 -1.93
C SER A 12 -10.57 -2.17 -0.99
N GLY A 13 -11.77 -1.60 -0.78
CA GLY A 13 -12.83 -2.24 0.01
C GLY A 13 -13.31 -3.55 -0.63
N LEU A 14 -13.50 -3.55 -1.94
CA LEU A 14 -13.89 -4.76 -2.70
C LEU A 14 -12.79 -5.82 -2.71
N GLU A 15 -11.51 -5.42 -2.78
CA GLU A 15 -10.39 -6.38 -2.66
C GLU A 15 -10.29 -6.95 -1.24
N LEU A 16 -10.55 -6.15 -0.19
CA LEU A 16 -10.63 -6.66 1.19
C LEU A 16 -11.69 -7.76 1.32
N VAL A 17 -12.90 -7.58 0.74
CA VAL A 17 -13.93 -8.63 0.74
C VAL A 17 -13.41 -9.95 0.15
N LYS A 18 -12.75 -9.90 -1.01
CA LYS A 18 -12.22 -11.10 -1.67
C LYS A 18 -11.18 -11.81 -0.82
N ILE A 19 -10.27 -11.05 -0.20
CA ILE A 19 -9.21 -11.60 0.64
C ILE A 19 -9.79 -12.18 1.92
N LEU A 20 -10.66 -11.41 2.61
CA LEU A 20 -11.24 -11.81 3.88
C LEU A 20 -12.19 -13.01 3.74
N ASN A 21 -12.86 -13.17 2.60
CA ASN A 21 -13.68 -14.36 2.32
C ASN A 21 -12.87 -15.66 2.27
N ASN A 22 -11.57 -15.57 1.93
CA ASN A 22 -10.66 -16.70 1.93
C ASN A 22 -9.87 -16.88 3.25
N HIS A 23 -10.08 -15.99 4.21
CA HIS A 23 -9.32 -15.94 5.45
C HIS A 23 -9.97 -16.80 6.54
N LYS A 24 -9.31 -17.87 7.00
CA LYS A 24 -9.90 -18.87 7.91
C LYS A 24 -10.16 -18.35 9.33
N LYS A 25 -9.49 -17.27 9.76
CA LYS A 25 -9.56 -16.75 11.14
C LYS A 25 -10.37 -15.48 11.26
N VAL A 26 -10.87 -14.93 10.16
CA VAL A 26 -11.59 -13.65 10.10
C VAL A 26 -12.99 -13.85 9.54
N GLU A 27 -13.95 -13.17 10.14
CA GLU A 27 -15.34 -13.07 9.70
C GLU A 27 -15.68 -11.61 9.39
N LEU A 28 -16.05 -11.29 8.17
CA LEU A 28 -16.56 -9.97 7.79
C LEU A 28 -18.02 -9.85 8.25
N VAL A 29 -18.29 -8.99 9.24
CA VAL A 29 -19.61 -8.89 9.90
C VAL A 29 -20.42 -7.68 9.51
N SER A 30 -19.81 -6.61 9.00
CA SER A 30 -20.54 -5.44 8.48
C SER A 30 -19.70 -4.64 7.48
N ILE A 31 -20.39 -3.96 6.58
CA ILE A 31 -19.81 -3.16 5.51
C ILE A 31 -20.52 -1.82 5.40
N HIS A 32 -19.75 -0.75 5.26
CA HIS A 32 -20.29 0.61 5.37
C HIS A 32 -19.86 1.49 4.20
N ALA A 33 -20.79 2.32 3.73
CA ALA A 33 -20.54 3.34 2.71
C ALA A 33 -21.53 4.51 2.86
N THR A 34 -21.31 5.57 2.08
CA THR A 34 -22.24 6.71 1.97
C THR A 34 -23.23 6.55 0.81
N LYS A 35 -22.91 5.67 -0.15
CA LYS A 35 -23.75 5.35 -1.30
C LYS A 35 -24.23 3.90 -1.21
N GLU A 36 -25.35 3.61 -1.88
CA GLU A 36 -25.93 2.26 -1.99
C GLU A 36 -26.39 1.67 -0.64
N VAL A 37 -26.58 2.50 0.39
CA VAL A 37 -27.04 2.08 1.74
C VAL A 37 -28.39 1.38 1.62
N GLY A 38 -28.55 0.25 2.34
CA GLY A 38 -29.75 -0.58 2.33
C GLY A 38 -29.81 -1.58 1.17
N ARG A 39 -28.82 -1.59 0.27
CA ARG A 39 -28.73 -2.58 -0.79
C ARG A 39 -27.75 -3.69 -0.39
N ARG A 40 -28.00 -4.90 -0.83
CA ARG A 40 -27.07 -6.01 -0.71
C ARG A 40 -25.84 -5.77 -1.58
N LEU A 41 -24.65 -6.13 -1.09
CA LEU A 41 -23.40 -5.90 -1.84
C LEU A 41 -23.41 -6.65 -3.18
N SER A 42 -23.91 -7.89 -3.21
CA SER A 42 -24.06 -8.69 -4.43
C SER A 42 -25.05 -8.12 -5.44
N ASP A 43 -26.07 -7.35 -5.02
CA ASP A 43 -26.97 -6.64 -5.94
C ASP A 43 -26.28 -5.45 -6.62
N VAL A 44 -25.30 -4.83 -5.95
CA VAL A 44 -24.50 -3.73 -6.50
C VAL A 44 -23.33 -4.25 -7.34
N TYR A 45 -22.74 -5.38 -6.93
CA TYR A 45 -21.60 -6.04 -7.57
C TYR A 45 -21.91 -7.53 -7.81
N PRO A 46 -22.60 -7.90 -8.90
CA PRO A 46 -23.08 -9.25 -9.16
C PRO A 46 -22.02 -10.36 -9.12
N TYR A 47 -20.74 -10.03 -9.37
CA TYR A 47 -19.64 -11.00 -9.26
C TYR A 47 -19.33 -11.42 -7.81
N LEU A 48 -19.95 -10.79 -6.81
CA LEU A 48 -19.87 -11.15 -5.39
C LEU A 48 -21.07 -11.99 -4.92
N THR A 49 -21.96 -12.40 -5.82
CA THR A 49 -23.06 -13.34 -5.50
C THR A 49 -22.47 -14.62 -4.92
N ASP A 50 -23.07 -15.10 -3.84
CA ASP A 50 -22.59 -16.25 -3.04
C ASP A 50 -21.18 -16.09 -2.40
N VAL A 51 -20.60 -14.89 -2.51
CA VAL A 51 -19.31 -14.53 -1.88
C VAL A 51 -19.50 -13.60 -0.69
N CYS A 52 -20.32 -12.57 -0.85
CA CYS A 52 -20.63 -11.62 0.21
C CYS A 52 -22.05 -11.07 0.04
N ASP A 53 -22.97 -11.54 0.88
CA ASP A 53 -24.39 -11.18 0.87
C ASP A 53 -24.75 -10.17 1.97
N LEU A 54 -23.78 -9.43 2.50
CA LEU A 54 -24.04 -8.39 3.50
C LEU A 54 -24.71 -7.18 2.87
N ASP A 55 -25.62 -6.57 3.62
CA ASP A 55 -26.21 -5.29 3.28
C ASP A 55 -25.21 -4.15 3.56
N ILE A 56 -25.16 -3.18 2.66
CA ILE A 56 -24.35 -1.96 2.86
C ILE A 56 -25.07 -1.09 3.89
N GLU A 57 -24.43 -0.89 5.04
CA GLU A 57 -24.95 -0.08 6.14
C GLU A 57 -24.43 1.37 6.07
N ALA A 58 -25.21 2.30 6.63
CA ALA A 58 -24.69 3.63 6.92
C ALA A 58 -23.60 3.56 8.00
N TYR A 59 -22.69 4.55 8.01
CA TYR A 59 -21.70 4.67 9.06
C TYR A 59 -22.36 4.92 10.43
N ASP A 60 -21.94 4.14 11.42
CA ASP A 60 -22.33 4.29 12.83
C ASP A 60 -21.25 3.59 13.68
N ALA A 61 -20.38 4.40 14.28
CA ALA A 61 -19.21 3.88 15.02
C ALA A 61 -19.61 2.98 16.19
N GLU A 62 -20.67 3.33 16.94
CA GLU A 62 -21.11 2.51 18.08
C GLU A 62 -21.61 1.13 17.62
N LYS A 63 -22.36 1.09 16.51
CA LYS A 63 -22.84 -0.19 15.96
C LYS A 63 -21.69 -1.05 15.43
N ILE A 64 -20.71 -0.42 14.78
CA ILE A 64 -19.52 -1.12 14.29
C ILE A 64 -18.77 -1.75 15.47
N MET A 65 -18.47 -0.95 16.50
CA MET A 65 -17.73 -1.43 17.69
C MET A 65 -18.49 -2.52 18.48
N LYS A 66 -19.82 -2.56 18.41
CA LYS A 66 -20.62 -3.63 19.02
C LYS A 66 -20.59 -4.94 18.23
N LYS A 67 -20.35 -4.87 16.90
CA LYS A 67 -20.39 -6.03 15.98
C LYS A 67 -19.03 -6.63 15.72
N ALA A 68 -17.96 -5.82 15.70
CA ALA A 68 -16.64 -6.19 15.25
C ALA A 68 -15.57 -6.04 16.34
N ASP A 69 -14.41 -6.63 16.08
CA ASP A 69 -13.21 -6.54 16.92
C ASP A 69 -12.16 -5.58 16.30
N LEU A 70 -12.30 -5.25 15.01
CA LEU A 70 -11.42 -4.36 14.25
C LEU A 70 -12.17 -3.75 13.07
N VAL A 71 -11.77 -2.54 12.67
CA VAL A 71 -12.30 -1.87 11.48
C VAL A 71 -11.20 -1.54 10.47
N PHE A 72 -11.47 -1.81 9.19
CA PHE A 72 -10.67 -1.33 8.06
C PHE A 72 -11.29 -0.04 7.51
N PHE A 73 -10.45 1.00 7.36
CA PHE A 73 -10.81 2.19 6.60
C PHE A 73 -10.25 2.06 5.18
N ALA A 74 -11.11 1.80 4.21
CA ALA A 74 -10.81 1.77 2.77
C ALA A 74 -11.41 2.99 2.07
N THR A 75 -11.23 4.16 2.66
CA THR A 75 -11.86 5.42 2.28
C THR A 75 -10.90 6.34 1.52
N PRO A 76 -11.41 7.29 0.73
CA PRO A 76 -10.58 8.38 0.22
C PRO A 76 -9.95 9.18 1.36
N SER A 77 -8.76 9.76 1.12
CA SER A 77 -8.13 10.66 2.08
C SER A 77 -9.06 11.80 2.51
N GLY A 78 -9.00 12.19 3.77
CA GLY A 78 -9.85 13.21 4.40
C GLY A 78 -11.10 12.65 5.07
N VAL A 79 -11.38 11.36 4.93
CA VAL A 79 -12.54 10.69 5.58
C VAL A 79 -12.12 10.03 6.88
N ALA A 80 -11.06 9.21 6.85
CA ALA A 80 -10.58 8.55 8.05
C ALA A 80 -10.07 9.56 9.09
N SER A 81 -9.45 10.67 8.68
CA SER A 81 -9.01 11.75 9.58
C SER A 81 -10.12 12.33 10.47
N SER A 82 -11.37 12.27 10.02
CA SER A 82 -12.53 12.76 10.77
C SER A 82 -13.29 11.66 11.51
N LEU A 83 -13.27 10.42 11.02
CA LEU A 83 -14.07 9.33 11.58
C LEU A 83 -13.30 8.44 12.56
N ALA A 84 -11.98 8.34 12.44
CA ALA A 84 -11.17 7.44 13.26
C ALA A 84 -11.13 7.84 14.74
N GLU A 85 -11.36 9.11 15.07
CA GLU A 85 -11.27 9.60 16.45
C GLU A 85 -12.19 8.83 17.41
N GLU A 86 -13.43 8.51 16.99
CA GLU A 86 -14.38 7.77 17.82
C GLU A 86 -13.84 6.38 18.22
N PHE A 87 -13.21 5.68 17.29
CA PHE A 87 -12.59 4.37 17.53
C PHE A 87 -11.31 4.49 18.38
N VAL A 88 -10.50 5.52 18.13
CA VAL A 88 -9.28 5.77 18.91
C VAL A 88 -9.59 6.08 20.36
N LEU A 89 -10.63 6.89 20.63
CA LEU A 89 -11.09 7.20 21.99
C LEU A 89 -11.65 5.97 22.71
N ALA A 90 -12.27 5.05 21.99
CA ALA A 90 -12.74 3.77 22.51
C ALA A 90 -11.66 2.69 22.58
N ASP A 91 -10.41 3.01 22.22
CA ASP A 91 -9.29 2.06 22.11
C ASP A 91 -9.58 0.87 21.17
N PHE A 92 -10.43 1.08 20.17
CA PHE A 92 -10.89 0.07 19.22
C PHE A 92 -9.94 -0.04 18.01
N PRO A 93 -9.46 -1.24 17.64
CA PRO A 93 -8.43 -1.42 16.61
C PRO A 93 -8.83 -0.95 15.22
N ILE A 94 -7.88 -0.29 14.54
CA ILE A 94 -8.04 0.26 13.19
C ILE A 94 -6.88 -0.17 12.31
N ILE A 95 -7.17 -0.53 11.05
CA ILE A 95 -6.20 -0.52 9.95
C ILE A 95 -6.70 0.47 8.89
N ASP A 96 -5.97 1.56 8.71
CA ASP A 96 -6.31 2.61 7.75
C ASP A 96 -5.50 2.49 6.47
N LEU A 97 -6.19 2.26 5.34
CA LEU A 97 -5.59 2.20 4.01
C LEU A 97 -5.49 3.57 3.35
N SER A 98 -6.10 4.61 3.94
CA SER A 98 -6.03 5.98 3.43
C SER A 98 -4.67 6.63 3.73
N GLY A 99 -4.45 7.84 3.22
CA GLY A 99 -3.26 8.64 3.54
C GLY A 99 -3.35 9.38 4.87
N ASP A 100 -4.48 9.30 5.60
CA ASP A 100 -4.85 10.26 6.63
C ASP A 100 -4.02 10.17 7.92
N HIS A 101 -3.41 9.02 8.17
CA HIS A 101 -2.65 8.78 9.41
C HIS A 101 -1.18 8.40 9.15
N ARG A 102 -0.66 8.61 7.92
CA ARG A 102 0.70 8.20 7.55
C ARG A 102 1.78 9.23 7.89
N LEU A 103 1.40 10.51 7.90
CA LEU A 103 2.33 11.65 7.96
C LEU A 103 2.05 12.53 9.18
N PRO A 104 3.04 13.31 9.64
CA PRO A 104 2.81 14.44 10.55
C PRO A 104 1.77 15.41 10.00
N ALA A 105 1.06 16.10 10.89
CA ALA A 105 -0.09 16.93 10.54
C ALA A 105 0.21 18.05 9.52
N ASP A 106 1.33 18.73 9.69
CA ASP A 106 1.80 19.79 8.80
C ASP A 106 2.17 19.27 7.42
N VAL A 107 2.90 18.16 7.36
CA VAL A 107 3.28 17.47 6.12
C VAL A 107 2.03 16.94 5.39
N TYR A 108 1.09 16.33 6.13
CA TYR A 108 -0.17 15.89 5.53
C TYR A 108 -0.94 17.06 4.92
N GLN A 109 -1.08 18.17 5.66
CA GLN A 109 -1.76 19.37 5.16
C GLN A 109 -1.09 19.94 3.91
N GLU A 110 0.25 19.98 3.89
CA GLU A 110 1.01 20.44 2.74
C GLU A 110 0.78 19.56 1.50
N TRP A 111 0.89 18.23 1.64
CA TRP A 111 0.89 17.34 0.48
C TRP A 111 -0.50 16.88 0.04
N TYR A 112 -1.44 16.68 0.97
CA TYR A 112 -2.81 16.28 0.65
C TYR A 112 -3.76 17.46 0.44
N LYS A 113 -3.38 18.68 0.87
CA LYS A 113 -4.22 19.90 0.83
C LYS A 113 -5.57 19.71 1.55
N LYS A 114 -5.54 18.98 2.67
CA LYS A 114 -6.70 18.63 3.50
C LYS A 114 -6.38 18.87 4.97
N SER A 115 -7.43 18.96 5.79
CA SER A 115 -7.28 19.05 7.24
C SER A 115 -6.76 17.73 7.80
N PRO A 116 -5.67 17.75 8.58
CA PRO A 116 -5.15 16.55 9.23
C PRO A 116 -6.06 16.08 10.35
N ALA A 117 -5.90 14.83 10.78
CA ALA A 117 -6.46 14.35 12.03
C ALA A 117 -5.83 15.10 13.23
N LYS A 118 -6.50 15.05 14.40
CA LYS A 118 -5.95 15.63 15.62
C LYS A 118 -4.61 14.98 15.99
N GLN A 119 -3.67 15.75 16.51
CA GLN A 119 -2.35 15.23 16.90
C GLN A 119 -2.44 14.06 17.90
N SER A 120 -3.41 14.09 18.81
CA SER A 120 -3.67 13.01 19.76
C SER A 120 -4.08 11.69 19.08
N VAL A 121 -4.74 11.77 17.92
CA VAL A 121 -5.11 10.62 17.08
C VAL A 121 -3.88 10.15 16.29
N LEU A 122 -3.18 11.07 15.59
CA LEU A 122 -1.99 10.74 14.80
C LEU A 122 -0.93 10.00 15.63
N ASN A 123 -0.70 10.44 16.87
CA ASN A 123 0.29 9.85 17.78
C ASN A 123 -0.02 8.39 18.17
N LYS A 124 -1.22 7.89 17.90
CA LYS A 124 -1.59 6.50 18.17
C LYS A 124 -1.29 5.57 17.00
N PHE A 125 -1.23 6.11 15.78
CA PHE A 125 -1.01 5.31 14.59
C PHE A 125 0.46 4.93 14.41
N THR A 126 0.66 3.70 13.95
CA THR A 126 1.96 3.19 13.52
C THR A 126 1.92 3.01 12.00
N TYR A 127 2.81 3.69 11.28
CA TYR A 127 3.04 3.42 9.87
C TYR A 127 3.68 2.04 9.73
N ALA A 128 3.08 1.17 8.91
CA ALA A 128 3.46 -0.24 8.92
C ALA A 128 3.67 -0.82 7.52
N LEU A 129 4.91 -0.76 7.04
CA LEU A 129 5.38 -1.62 5.97
C LEU A 129 5.63 -3.01 6.58
N SER A 130 4.83 -4.00 6.19
CA SER A 130 4.73 -5.31 6.86
C SER A 130 6.07 -6.05 6.99
N GLU A 131 7.01 -5.86 6.07
CA GLU A 131 8.32 -6.50 6.07
C GLU A 131 9.30 -5.90 7.07
N TYR A 132 9.06 -4.65 7.54
CA TYR A 132 10.02 -3.89 8.35
C TYR A 132 9.46 -3.40 9.68
N THR A 133 8.14 -3.35 9.84
CA THR A 133 7.52 -2.78 11.04
C THR A 133 6.98 -3.88 11.93
N ASP A 134 7.44 -3.92 13.17
CA ASP A 134 6.82 -4.77 14.20
C ASP A 134 5.49 -4.15 14.64
N VAL A 135 4.41 -4.82 14.26
CA VAL A 135 3.02 -4.42 14.57
C VAL A 135 2.40 -5.26 15.68
N LYS A 136 3.16 -6.16 16.30
CA LYS A 136 2.67 -6.94 17.44
C LYS A 136 2.20 -5.99 18.53
N ASP A 137 1.04 -6.27 19.09
CA ASP A 137 0.40 -5.46 20.14
C ASP A 137 0.05 -4.00 19.74
N LYS A 138 0.18 -3.64 18.46
CA LYS A 138 -0.33 -2.37 17.94
C LYS A 138 -1.83 -2.47 17.66
N LYS A 139 -2.56 -1.38 17.88
CA LYS A 139 -4.00 -1.30 17.63
C LYS A 139 -4.36 -0.41 16.45
N PHE A 140 -3.51 0.54 16.12
CA PHE A 140 -3.80 1.56 15.11
C PHE A 140 -2.69 1.56 14.05
N ILE A 141 -3.03 1.06 12.86
CA ILE A 141 -2.10 0.90 11.75
C ILE A 141 -2.44 1.88 10.62
N ALA A 142 -1.46 2.67 10.22
CA ALA A 142 -1.47 3.41 8.97
C ALA A 142 -0.79 2.55 7.89
N ASN A 143 -1.60 1.95 7.02
CA ASN A 143 -1.12 1.06 5.96
C ASN A 143 -0.46 1.88 4.85
N PRO A 144 0.73 1.51 4.33
CA PRO A 144 1.46 2.24 3.30
C PRO A 144 0.69 2.49 2.02
N GLY A 145 1.05 3.55 1.31
CA GLY A 145 0.58 3.79 -0.05
C GLY A 145 1.21 2.86 -1.08
N CYS A 146 0.53 2.65 -2.20
CA CYS A 146 0.97 1.65 -3.18
C CYS A 146 2.32 1.98 -3.81
N TYR A 147 2.57 3.23 -4.21
CA TYR A 147 3.89 3.64 -4.70
C TYR A 147 4.96 3.60 -3.60
N ALA A 148 4.59 3.95 -2.37
CA ALA A 148 5.50 3.89 -1.24
C ALA A 148 5.93 2.45 -0.99
N THR A 149 5.01 1.50 -0.91
CA THR A 149 5.30 0.07 -0.77
C THR A 149 6.32 -0.42 -1.81
N ALA A 150 6.06 -0.17 -3.10
CA ALA A 150 6.95 -0.63 -4.17
C ALA A 150 8.35 0.00 -4.09
N THR A 151 8.42 1.29 -3.76
CA THR A 151 9.66 2.06 -3.71
C THR A 151 10.47 1.75 -2.46
N GLU A 152 9.83 1.67 -1.31
CA GLU A 152 10.47 1.36 -0.03
C GLU A 152 11.08 -0.03 -0.05
N LEU A 153 10.37 -1.04 -0.57
CA LEU A 153 10.91 -2.39 -0.71
C LEU A 153 12.12 -2.46 -1.66
N ALA A 154 12.21 -1.58 -2.66
CA ALA A 154 13.39 -1.48 -3.54
C ALA A 154 14.56 -0.76 -2.88
N LEU A 155 14.33 0.24 -2.00
CA LEU A 155 15.36 1.14 -1.51
C LEU A 155 15.88 0.79 -0.11
N ILE A 156 15.04 0.28 0.79
CA ILE A 156 15.43 0.05 2.18
C ILE A 156 16.69 -0.83 2.29
N PRO A 157 16.85 -1.97 1.58
CA PRO A 157 18.06 -2.78 1.69
C PRO A 157 19.34 -2.01 1.35
N LEU A 158 19.27 -1.13 0.35
CA LEU A 158 20.39 -0.33 -0.13
C LEU A 158 20.77 0.79 0.84
N VAL A 159 19.75 1.49 1.34
CA VAL A 159 19.89 2.62 2.29
C VAL A 159 20.37 2.11 3.64
N ALA A 160 19.72 1.07 4.18
CA ALA A 160 20.07 0.47 5.47
C ALA A 160 21.49 -0.13 5.51
N SER A 161 21.97 -0.64 4.36
CA SER A 161 23.32 -1.17 4.22
C SER A 161 24.35 -0.11 3.81
N GLY A 162 23.94 1.14 3.56
CA GLY A 162 24.81 2.24 3.20
C GLY A 162 25.52 2.09 1.86
N LEU A 163 24.93 1.39 0.88
CA LEU A 163 25.57 0.98 -0.37
C LEU A 163 25.51 2.05 -1.48
N ILE A 164 24.60 3.02 -1.37
CA ILE A 164 24.32 3.99 -2.44
C ILE A 164 24.64 5.43 -2.04
N GLU A 165 24.91 6.27 -3.03
CA GLU A 165 24.92 7.73 -2.90
C GLU A 165 23.46 8.20 -2.82
N THR A 166 23.04 8.63 -1.64
CA THR A 166 21.62 8.90 -1.33
C THR A 166 21.06 10.09 -2.11
N ASP A 167 21.90 11.06 -2.49
CA ASP A 167 21.53 12.22 -3.32
C ASP A 167 21.37 11.88 -4.81
N SER A 168 21.69 10.65 -5.20
CA SER A 168 21.56 10.16 -6.58
C SER A 168 20.27 9.41 -6.87
N VAL A 169 19.37 9.28 -5.88
CA VAL A 169 18.16 8.45 -6.01
C VAL A 169 17.12 9.13 -6.91
N ILE A 170 16.79 8.44 -8.00
CA ILE A 170 15.70 8.81 -8.91
C ILE A 170 14.73 7.63 -9.01
N VAL A 171 13.45 7.89 -8.82
CA VAL A 171 12.37 6.91 -8.94
C VAL A 171 11.46 7.27 -10.10
N ASP A 172 11.31 6.36 -11.05
CA ASP A 172 10.35 6.44 -12.13
C ASP A 172 9.29 5.34 -11.93
N ALA A 173 8.15 5.73 -11.35
CA ALA A 173 7.09 4.82 -10.95
C ALA A 173 5.88 4.90 -11.88
N LYS A 174 5.42 3.74 -12.33
CA LYS A 174 4.31 3.59 -13.28
C LYS A 174 3.19 2.80 -12.62
N SER A 175 1.93 3.24 -12.77
CA SER A 175 0.76 2.60 -12.18
C SER A 175 -0.31 2.32 -13.22
N GLY A 176 -1.00 1.20 -13.04
CA GLY A 176 -2.29 0.99 -13.69
C GLY A 176 -3.36 1.96 -13.18
N LEU A 177 -4.42 2.11 -13.96
CA LEU A 177 -5.47 3.13 -13.79
C LEU A 177 -6.27 3.01 -12.49
N THR A 178 -6.38 1.80 -11.91
CA THR A 178 -7.08 1.59 -10.64
C THR A 178 -6.42 2.31 -9.47
N GLY A 179 -5.14 2.69 -9.60
CA GLY A 179 -4.44 3.53 -8.63
C GLY A 179 -5.02 4.94 -8.48
N ALA A 180 -5.70 5.46 -9.49
CA ALA A 180 -6.42 6.74 -9.43
C ALA A 180 -7.74 6.67 -8.65
N GLY A 181 -8.18 5.47 -8.25
CA GLY A 181 -9.44 5.22 -7.55
C GLY A 181 -10.64 5.11 -8.51
N LYS A 182 -11.83 4.87 -7.92
CA LYS A 182 -13.07 4.64 -8.67
C LYS A 182 -13.80 5.93 -9.09
N ALA A 183 -13.44 7.06 -8.51
CA ALA A 183 -14.06 8.32 -8.86
C ALA A 183 -13.75 8.69 -10.32
N LEU A 184 -14.78 9.12 -11.05
CA LEU A 184 -14.60 9.56 -12.43
C LEU A 184 -13.70 10.80 -12.47
N SER A 185 -12.70 10.76 -13.34
CA SER A 185 -11.80 11.88 -13.59
C SER A 185 -11.43 11.95 -15.07
N GLU A 186 -11.07 13.12 -15.55
CA GLU A 186 -10.59 13.28 -16.92
C GLU A 186 -9.36 12.41 -17.20
N SER A 187 -8.46 12.30 -16.21
CA SER A 187 -7.23 11.50 -16.32
C SER A 187 -7.45 9.98 -16.32
N SER A 188 -8.65 9.50 -15.98
CA SER A 188 -9.02 8.08 -16.01
C SER A 188 -10.11 7.76 -17.05
N HIS A 189 -10.51 8.76 -17.86
CA HIS A 189 -11.50 8.56 -18.91
C HIS A 189 -10.90 7.73 -20.06
N PHE A 190 -11.65 6.71 -20.53
CA PHE A 190 -11.16 5.71 -21.50
C PHE A 190 -10.47 6.31 -22.72
N VAL A 191 -11.08 7.31 -23.37
CA VAL A 191 -10.51 7.94 -24.58
C VAL A 191 -9.20 8.66 -24.31
N ASN A 192 -9.00 9.16 -23.07
CA ASN A 192 -7.79 9.89 -22.70
C ASN A 192 -6.64 8.96 -22.29
N VAL A 193 -6.94 7.71 -21.90
CA VAL A 193 -5.94 6.78 -21.40
C VAL A 193 -5.66 5.59 -22.31
N HIS A 194 -6.60 5.25 -23.21
CA HIS A 194 -6.41 4.19 -24.18
C HIS A 194 -5.31 4.57 -25.18
N ASP A 195 -4.36 3.68 -25.39
CA ASP A 195 -3.18 3.93 -26.25
C ASP A 195 -2.36 5.17 -25.85
N ASN A 196 -2.42 5.58 -24.58
CA ASN A 196 -1.74 6.77 -24.08
C ASN A 196 -0.94 6.45 -22.81
N TYR A 197 0.15 7.20 -22.61
CA TYR A 197 1.02 7.14 -21.46
C TYR A 197 1.14 8.55 -20.84
N VAL A 198 0.68 8.73 -19.62
CA VAL A 198 0.51 10.06 -19.02
C VAL A 198 1.34 10.20 -17.75
N THR A 199 2.25 11.18 -17.74
CA THR A 199 2.95 11.60 -16.52
C THR A 199 2.10 12.61 -15.75
N TYR A 200 2.01 12.43 -14.43
CA TYR A 200 1.24 13.31 -13.56
C TYR A 200 1.97 13.54 -12.23
N LYS A 201 1.64 14.63 -11.53
CA LYS A 201 2.20 14.98 -10.20
C LYS A 201 3.72 14.82 -10.07
N LEU A 202 4.48 15.13 -11.12
CA LEU A 202 5.94 15.06 -11.12
C LEU A 202 6.50 15.85 -9.92
N ASN A 203 7.25 15.20 -9.04
CA ASN A 203 7.79 15.74 -7.79
C ASN A 203 6.75 16.34 -6.82
N HIS A 204 5.45 16.05 -7.02
CA HIS A 204 4.35 16.55 -6.19
C HIS A 204 3.39 15.43 -5.75
N HIS A 205 3.83 14.17 -5.83
CA HIS A 205 3.00 13.05 -5.40
C HIS A 205 3.04 12.88 -3.88
N GLN A 206 1.88 12.72 -3.27
CA GLN A 206 1.73 12.63 -1.80
C GLN A 206 2.43 11.43 -1.15
N HIS A 207 2.92 10.46 -1.91
CA HIS A 207 3.74 9.36 -1.39
C HIS A 207 5.23 9.73 -1.25
N ILE A 208 5.69 10.87 -1.77
CA ILE A 208 7.09 11.30 -1.62
C ILE A 208 7.48 11.46 -0.15
N PRO A 209 6.78 12.28 0.66
CA PRO A 209 7.14 12.43 2.07
C PRO A 209 7.00 11.13 2.86
N GLU A 210 6.08 10.25 2.48
CA GLU A 210 5.90 8.93 3.06
C GLU A 210 7.15 8.05 2.85
N ILE A 211 7.68 8.01 1.62
CA ILE A 211 8.90 7.28 1.26
C ILE A 211 10.11 7.86 2.00
N VAL A 212 10.29 9.19 1.93
CA VAL A 212 11.44 9.87 2.57
C VAL A 212 11.43 9.65 4.07
N GLN A 213 10.27 9.82 4.74
CA GLN A 213 10.09 9.55 6.17
C GLN A 213 10.53 8.12 6.53
N THR A 214 10.13 7.12 5.74
CA THR A 214 10.50 5.73 5.97
C THR A 214 12.00 5.53 5.79
N LEU A 215 12.59 6.01 4.70
CA LEU A 215 14.02 5.86 4.44
C LEU A 215 14.88 6.56 5.51
N GLN A 216 14.41 7.68 6.07
CA GLN A 216 15.07 8.40 7.16
C GLN A 216 15.12 7.60 8.47
N THR A 217 14.27 6.59 8.66
CA THR A 217 14.40 5.68 9.81
C THR A 217 15.62 4.78 9.72
N PHE A 218 16.13 4.53 8.49
CA PHE A 218 17.33 3.73 8.23
C PHE A 218 18.58 4.58 8.02
N ASN A 219 18.43 5.77 7.46
CA ASN A 219 19.49 6.76 7.32
C ASN A 219 18.92 8.17 7.57
N PRO A 220 19.12 8.77 8.77
CA PRO A 220 18.58 10.08 9.11
C PRO A 220 18.98 11.22 8.17
N GLU A 221 20.08 11.05 7.42
CA GLU A 221 20.57 12.04 6.45
C GLU A 221 20.02 11.80 5.02
N MET A 222 19.01 10.92 4.87
CA MET A 222 18.39 10.68 3.57
C MET A 222 17.73 11.98 3.06
N PRO A 223 18.16 12.49 1.89
CA PRO A 223 17.58 13.70 1.32
C PRO A 223 16.24 13.42 0.63
N GLU A 224 15.63 14.49 0.11
CA GLU A 224 14.50 14.38 -0.82
C GLU A 224 14.92 13.57 -2.07
N ILE A 225 13.94 12.88 -2.65
CA ILE A 225 14.14 12.05 -3.84
C ILE A 225 13.51 12.68 -5.08
N GLN A 226 14.14 12.45 -6.23
CA GLN A 226 13.49 12.74 -7.52
C GLN A 226 12.44 11.65 -7.79
N PHE A 227 11.17 12.05 -7.98
CA PHE A 227 10.08 11.10 -8.11
C PHE A 227 9.15 11.45 -9.28
N SER A 228 9.09 10.54 -10.26
CA SER A 228 8.19 10.63 -11.40
C SER A 228 7.08 9.60 -11.28
N THR A 229 5.84 10.02 -11.56
CA THR A 229 4.69 9.11 -11.60
C THR A 229 4.00 9.16 -12.95
N SER A 230 3.60 7.99 -13.46
CA SER A 230 2.91 7.88 -14.72
C SER A 230 1.78 6.84 -14.65
N LEU A 231 0.74 7.05 -15.46
CA LEU A 231 -0.34 6.09 -15.66
C LEU A 231 -0.10 5.29 -16.94
N LEU A 232 -0.17 3.98 -16.82
CA LEU A 232 -0.16 3.03 -17.95
C LEU A 232 -1.60 2.70 -18.35
N PRO A 233 -1.87 2.41 -19.64
CA PRO A 233 -3.18 1.97 -20.11
C PRO A 233 -3.47 0.50 -19.75
N VAL A 234 -3.21 0.14 -18.50
CA VAL A 234 -3.52 -1.17 -17.90
C VAL A 234 -4.36 -0.95 -16.64
N ASN A 235 -5.12 -1.96 -16.23
CA ASN A 235 -5.98 -1.81 -15.07
C ASN A 235 -5.20 -1.77 -13.76
N ARG A 236 -4.24 -2.68 -13.57
CA ARG A 236 -3.60 -2.95 -12.27
C ARG A 236 -2.08 -3.05 -12.41
N GLY A 237 -1.43 -2.87 -11.29
CA GLY A 237 0.00 -3.04 -11.11
C GLY A 237 0.76 -1.73 -10.94
N ILE A 238 1.84 -1.80 -10.22
CA ILE A 238 2.86 -0.74 -10.10
C ILE A 238 4.21 -1.33 -10.44
N MET A 239 4.95 -0.61 -11.26
CA MET A 239 6.37 -0.84 -11.49
C MET A 239 7.13 0.41 -11.04
N ALA A 240 7.91 0.28 -9.98
CA ALA A 240 8.85 1.31 -9.53
C ALA A 240 10.24 0.97 -10.07
N THR A 241 10.76 1.83 -10.93
CA THR A 241 12.14 1.74 -11.43
C THR A 241 12.98 2.77 -10.69
N VAL A 242 13.90 2.29 -9.88
CA VAL A 242 14.80 3.12 -9.08
C VAL A 242 16.18 3.14 -9.73
N TYR A 243 16.72 4.33 -9.91
CA TYR A 243 18.09 4.56 -10.36
C TYR A 243 18.88 5.21 -9.22
N CYS A 244 20.07 4.67 -8.94
CA CYS A 244 20.99 5.26 -7.96
C CYS A 244 22.43 4.90 -8.29
N LYS A 245 23.39 5.66 -7.75
CA LYS A 245 24.82 5.35 -7.89
C LYS A 245 25.28 4.51 -6.70
N LEU A 246 26.11 3.53 -6.96
CA LEU A 246 26.81 2.82 -5.90
C LEU A 246 27.92 3.70 -5.31
N LYS A 247 28.15 3.59 -4.01
CA LYS A 247 29.31 4.19 -3.36
C LYS A 247 30.60 3.54 -3.87
N LYS A 248 31.71 4.25 -3.68
CA LYS A 248 33.03 3.73 -4.00
C LYS A 248 33.26 2.37 -3.31
N ASP A 249 33.88 1.47 -4.04
CA ASP A 249 34.24 0.11 -3.57
C ASP A 249 33.06 -0.82 -3.26
N VAL A 250 31.80 -0.42 -3.52
CA VAL A 250 30.62 -1.29 -3.44
C VAL A 250 30.48 -2.08 -4.73
N THR A 251 30.20 -3.37 -4.60
CA THR A 251 30.04 -4.32 -5.70
C THR A 251 28.59 -4.77 -5.88
N VAL A 252 28.27 -5.36 -7.03
CA VAL A 252 26.97 -6.00 -7.27
C VAL A 252 26.71 -7.15 -6.30
N ALA A 253 27.74 -7.84 -5.86
CA ALA A 253 27.63 -8.90 -4.85
C ALA A 253 27.17 -8.36 -3.48
N ASP A 254 27.61 -7.15 -3.10
CA ASP A 254 27.16 -6.49 -1.87
C ASP A 254 25.67 -6.13 -1.97
N VAL A 255 25.23 -5.66 -3.15
CA VAL A 255 23.81 -5.39 -3.44
C VAL A 255 22.99 -6.67 -3.32
N ALA A 256 23.40 -7.77 -3.96
CA ALA A 256 22.71 -9.06 -3.88
C ALA A 256 22.64 -9.58 -2.45
N SER A 257 23.73 -9.44 -1.68
CA SER A 257 23.77 -9.81 -0.26
C SER A 257 22.78 -8.99 0.58
N ALA A 258 22.68 -7.68 0.34
CA ALA A 258 21.76 -6.80 1.06
C ALA A 258 20.29 -7.20 0.81
N PHE A 259 19.90 -7.47 -0.43
CA PHE A 259 18.55 -7.93 -0.76
C PHE A 259 18.25 -9.33 -0.18
N THR A 260 19.20 -10.27 -0.28
CA THR A 260 19.05 -11.61 0.31
C THR A 260 18.86 -11.52 1.81
N LYS A 261 19.70 -10.73 2.50
CA LYS A 261 19.60 -10.53 3.95
C LYS A 261 18.25 -9.91 4.37
N ALA A 262 17.74 -8.98 3.56
CA ALA A 262 16.50 -8.29 3.87
C ALA A 262 15.26 -9.16 3.65
N TYR A 263 15.26 -10.07 2.68
CA TYR A 263 14.03 -10.71 2.19
C TYR A 263 14.02 -12.23 2.19
N SER A 264 15.09 -12.92 2.59
CA SER A 264 15.13 -14.39 2.60
C SER A 264 14.05 -15.05 3.48
N ASP A 265 13.57 -14.35 4.51
CA ASP A 265 12.51 -14.77 5.44
C ASP A 265 11.16 -14.08 5.19
N LYS A 266 11.03 -13.27 4.13
CA LYS A 266 9.82 -12.52 3.81
C LYS A 266 9.02 -13.21 2.70
N PRO A 267 7.90 -13.88 3.03
CA PRO A 267 7.20 -14.78 2.10
C PRO A 267 6.63 -14.07 0.87
N PHE A 268 6.41 -12.75 0.96
CA PHE A 268 5.81 -11.98 -0.12
C PHE A 268 6.81 -11.14 -0.93
N VAL A 269 8.11 -11.21 -0.63
CA VAL A 269 9.12 -10.51 -1.42
C VAL A 269 10.03 -11.52 -2.11
N ARG A 270 10.04 -11.52 -3.44
CA ARG A 270 10.84 -12.41 -4.28
C ARG A 270 11.92 -11.61 -4.98
N VAL A 271 13.17 -11.83 -4.60
CA VAL A 271 14.33 -11.27 -5.30
C VAL A 271 14.72 -12.23 -6.42
N GLN A 272 14.76 -11.72 -7.65
CA GLN A 272 14.92 -12.53 -8.87
C GLN A 272 16.18 -12.13 -9.63
N ASP A 273 16.79 -13.10 -10.33
CA ASP A 273 17.92 -12.85 -11.25
C ASP A 273 17.45 -12.19 -12.55
N SER A 274 16.18 -12.42 -12.93
CA SER A 274 15.54 -11.77 -14.08
C SER A 274 14.89 -10.45 -13.70
N LEU A 275 14.69 -9.56 -14.67
CA LEU A 275 13.96 -8.32 -14.45
C LEU A 275 12.45 -8.62 -14.29
N PRO A 276 11.79 -8.05 -13.27
CA PRO A 276 10.39 -8.33 -12.97
C PRO A 276 9.40 -7.78 -14.01
N GLU A 277 8.25 -8.45 -14.10
CA GLU A 277 7.12 -8.07 -14.97
C GLU A 277 5.84 -7.95 -14.15
N LEU A 278 4.92 -7.05 -14.55
CA LEU A 278 3.66 -6.83 -13.84
C LEU A 278 2.79 -8.09 -13.76
N HIS A 279 2.72 -8.88 -14.82
CA HIS A 279 1.88 -10.09 -14.85
C HIS A 279 2.23 -11.12 -13.78
N ASN A 280 3.49 -11.13 -13.35
CA ASN A 280 3.97 -12.09 -12.33
C ASN A 280 3.44 -11.80 -10.93
N VAL A 281 2.85 -10.62 -10.68
CA VAL A 281 2.36 -10.20 -9.36
C VAL A 281 0.89 -9.80 -9.34
N ILE A 282 0.28 -9.50 -10.49
CA ILE A 282 -1.13 -9.07 -10.54
C ILE A 282 -2.05 -10.13 -9.94
N GLY A 283 -2.94 -9.69 -9.07
CA GLY A 283 -3.89 -10.57 -8.37
C GLY A 283 -3.30 -11.24 -7.12
N SER A 284 -2.07 -10.91 -6.71
CA SER A 284 -1.39 -11.53 -5.57
C SER A 284 -0.77 -10.50 -4.61
N ASN A 285 -0.37 -10.98 -3.42
CA ASN A 285 0.35 -10.16 -2.44
C ASN A 285 1.88 -10.17 -2.65
N PHE A 286 2.37 -10.73 -3.75
CA PHE A 286 3.79 -10.76 -4.03
C PHE A 286 4.34 -9.40 -4.51
N THR A 287 5.60 -9.18 -4.14
CA THR A 287 6.49 -8.16 -4.72
C THR A 287 7.63 -8.88 -5.39
N ASP A 288 7.88 -8.61 -6.67
CA ASP A 288 9.07 -9.08 -7.35
C ASP A 288 10.09 -7.95 -7.48
N ILE A 289 11.34 -8.23 -7.12
CA ILE A 289 12.45 -7.28 -7.19
C ILE A 289 13.58 -7.89 -8.02
N GLY A 290 14.07 -7.13 -8.99
CA GLY A 290 15.26 -7.45 -9.76
C GLY A 290 16.10 -6.20 -9.97
N PHE A 291 17.41 -6.38 -10.26
CA PHE A 291 18.31 -5.25 -10.44
C PHE A 291 19.38 -5.54 -11.50
N ALA A 292 19.89 -4.46 -12.07
CA ALA A 292 20.99 -4.48 -13.02
C ALA A 292 21.94 -3.31 -12.75
N TYR A 293 23.23 -3.55 -12.88
CA TYR A 293 24.26 -2.54 -12.68
C TYR A 293 24.99 -2.22 -13.99
N ASN A 294 25.14 -0.94 -14.27
CA ASN A 294 25.90 -0.44 -15.41
C ASN A 294 27.25 0.12 -14.92
N GLU A 295 28.30 -0.68 -15.03
CA GLU A 295 29.66 -0.31 -14.63
C GLU A 295 30.17 0.98 -15.28
N LYS A 296 29.78 1.24 -16.55
CA LYS A 296 30.27 2.41 -17.30
C LYS A 296 29.73 3.73 -16.75
N THR A 297 28.54 3.71 -16.16
CA THR A 297 27.88 4.90 -15.61
C THR A 297 27.84 4.92 -14.10
N ASN A 298 28.27 3.84 -13.44
CA ASN A 298 28.11 3.62 -12.00
C ASN A 298 26.65 3.72 -11.56
N VAL A 299 25.69 3.26 -12.39
CA VAL A 299 24.27 3.31 -12.06
C VAL A 299 23.74 1.92 -11.78
N LEU A 300 23.19 1.72 -10.61
CA LEU A 300 22.33 0.60 -10.25
C LEU A 300 20.89 0.94 -10.62
N THR A 301 20.22 0.04 -11.34
CA THR A 301 18.78 0.10 -11.62
C THR A 301 18.10 -1.02 -10.84
N VAL A 302 17.18 -0.70 -9.97
CA VAL A 302 16.33 -1.66 -9.26
C VAL A 302 14.90 -1.53 -9.75
N ILE A 303 14.27 -2.65 -10.08
CA ILE A 303 12.87 -2.71 -10.48
C ILE A 303 12.10 -3.48 -9.42
N SER A 304 11.05 -2.86 -8.88
CA SER A 304 10.10 -3.48 -7.96
C SER A 304 8.71 -3.43 -8.57
N VAL A 305 8.02 -4.56 -8.59
CA VAL A 305 6.66 -4.67 -9.12
C VAL A 305 5.71 -5.25 -8.08
N ILE A 306 4.50 -4.69 -8.01
CA ILE A 306 3.42 -5.13 -7.10
C ILE A 306 2.06 -5.03 -7.78
N ASP A 307 1.06 -5.72 -7.26
CA ASP A 307 -0.34 -5.35 -7.49
C ASP A 307 -0.71 -4.16 -6.60
N ASN A 308 -1.11 -3.04 -7.20
CA ASN A 308 -1.39 -1.78 -6.49
C ASN A 308 -2.58 -1.85 -5.55
N LEU A 309 -3.53 -2.77 -5.77
CA LEU A 309 -4.73 -2.95 -4.93
C LEU A 309 -4.55 -4.06 -3.87
N ILE A 310 -3.60 -4.97 -4.06
CA ILE A 310 -3.34 -6.07 -3.12
C ILE A 310 -2.12 -5.74 -2.28
N LYS A 311 -0.90 -6.01 -2.72
CA LYS A 311 0.30 -5.67 -1.93
C LYS A 311 0.42 -4.16 -1.69
N GLY A 312 -0.03 -3.35 -2.63
CA GLY A 312 -0.07 -1.89 -2.49
C GLY A 312 -1.19 -1.35 -1.59
N ALA A 313 -2.15 -2.18 -1.14
CA ALA A 313 -3.32 -1.73 -0.37
C ALA A 313 -3.92 -2.86 0.50
N ALA A 314 -4.95 -3.57 -0.02
CA ALA A 314 -5.78 -4.50 0.76
C ALA A 314 -5.00 -5.72 1.27
N GLY A 315 -4.12 -6.28 0.47
CA GLY A 315 -3.31 -7.44 0.86
C GLY A 315 -2.32 -7.10 1.97
N GLN A 316 -1.64 -5.96 1.88
CA GLN A 316 -0.76 -5.49 2.95
C GLN A 316 -1.53 -5.18 4.24
N ALA A 317 -2.75 -4.64 4.13
CA ALA A 317 -3.60 -4.40 5.29
C ALA A 317 -3.97 -5.72 6.01
N VAL A 318 -4.27 -6.78 5.26
CA VAL A 318 -4.53 -8.12 5.84
C VAL A 318 -3.24 -8.77 6.35
N GLN A 319 -2.10 -8.57 5.67
CA GLN A 319 -0.79 -9.01 6.18
C GLN A 319 -0.47 -8.35 7.53
N ASN A 320 -0.69 -7.03 7.64
CA ASN A 320 -0.56 -6.31 8.90
C ASN A 320 -1.54 -6.83 9.97
N LEU A 321 -2.80 -7.15 9.62
CA LEU A 321 -3.73 -7.79 10.54
C LEU A 321 -3.18 -9.12 11.07
N ASN A 322 -2.65 -9.98 10.19
CA ASN A 322 -2.08 -11.26 10.57
C ASN A 322 -0.92 -11.09 11.57
N LEU A 323 -0.01 -10.18 11.26
CA LEU A 323 1.13 -9.85 12.13
C LEU A 323 0.69 -9.26 13.48
N MET A 324 -0.31 -8.36 13.50
CA MET A 324 -0.88 -7.81 14.73
C MET A 324 -1.44 -8.90 15.65
N GLN A 325 -2.03 -9.93 15.06
CA GLN A 325 -2.64 -11.05 15.81
C GLN A 325 -1.66 -12.18 16.11
N GLY A 326 -0.40 -12.08 15.68
CA GLY A 326 0.59 -13.15 15.80
C GLY A 326 0.21 -14.41 15.00
N TRP A 327 -0.55 -14.27 13.93
CA TRP A 327 -0.87 -15.34 13.00
C TRP A 327 0.22 -15.51 11.95
N ASP A 328 0.12 -16.58 11.17
CA ASP A 328 0.92 -16.71 9.94
C ASP A 328 0.60 -15.52 9.01
N GLU A 329 1.62 -14.75 8.64
CA GLU A 329 1.44 -13.56 7.81
C GLU A 329 0.87 -13.87 6.43
N THR A 330 0.94 -15.13 5.99
CA THR A 330 0.41 -15.59 4.70
C THR A 330 -1.06 -16.00 4.73
N GLU A 331 -1.69 -16.08 5.91
CA GLU A 331 -3.08 -16.54 6.04
C GLU A 331 -4.04 -15.67 5.21
N GLY A 332 -4.80 -16.32 4.33
CA GLY A 332 -5.73 -15.66 3.40
C GLY A 332 -5.07 -14.95 2.20
N LEU A 333 -3.73 -14.93 2.09
CA LEU A 333 -2.98 -14.13 1.12
C LEU A 333 -2.21 -14.93 0.05
N LEU A 334 -2.18 -16.26 0.16
CA LEU A 334 -1.52 -17.12 -0.84
C LEU A 334 -2.40 -17.28 -2.10
N MET A 335 -2.51 -16.19 -2.84
CA MET A 335 -3.22 -16.15 -4.12
C MET A 335 -2.22 -16.31 -5.28
N THR A 336 -2.59 -17.12 -6.28
CA THR A 336 -1.80 -17.25 -7.51
C THR A 336 -1.96 -15.98 -8.35
N PRO A 337 -0.87 -15.40 -8.86
CA PRO A 337 -0.96 -14.31 -9.80
C PRO A 337 -1.81 -14.63 -11.03
N SER A 338 -2.59 -13.65 -11.48
CA SER A 338 -3.40 -13.76 -12.70
C SER A 338 -2.55 -13.31 -13.89
N TYR A 339 -1.93 -14.27 -14.57
CA TYR A 339 -1.00 -13.98 -15.68
C TYR A 339 -1.72 -13.47 -16.94
N LEU A 340 -3.00 -13.84 -17.15
CA LEU A 340 -3.82 -13.44 -18.31
C LEU A 340 -5.00 -12.58 -17.91
#